data_20d462c6ba1f0513bb9ab22c5a321578
#
_entry.id   20d462c6ba1f0513bb9ab22c5a321578
#
_cell.length_a   1.000
_cell.length_b   1.000
_cell.length_c   1.000
_cell.angle_alpha   90.00
_cell.angle_beta   90.00
_cell.angle_gamma   90.00
#
_symmetry.space_group_name_H-M   'P 1'
#
loop_
_entity.id
_entity.type
_entity.pdbx_description
1 polymer ?
#
loop_
_entity_poly.entity_id
_entity_poly.type
_entity_poly.pdbx_seq_one_letter_code
_entity_poly.pdbx_strand_id
1 'polypeptide(L)'
;MAGGVNSTWARSVARFTFALVTPATFFSPRSTRAVQLAQVIAQAHPAWQPGRHPATRSFQAIRIHINGELTALRTALDQVLEVLAVGGRLVVISFHSLEDRMVKRFIRDEQHPRVPRGLPIEEARLARRLRALGRAISPSAAEVAANPRARSAVMRVAEKLA
;
A
#
# COMPACT_ATOMS: atom_id res chain seq x y z
N MET A 1 39.34 8.70 -12.85
CA MET A 1 39.00 9.10 -11.47
C MET A 1 37.61 8.55 -11.17
N ALA A 2 37.55 7.43 -10.43
CA ALA A 2 36.29 6.75 -10.09
C ALA A 2 35.78 7.32 -8.78
N GLY A 3 34.64 8.01 -8.84
CA GLY A 3 33.93 8.53 -7.67
C GLY A 3 33.28 7.40 -6.90
N GLY A 4 33.80 7.13 -5.70
CA GLY A 4 33.28 6.13 -4.79
C GLY A 4 31.87 6.49 -4.33
N VAL A 5 30.90 5.64 -4.66
CA VAL A 5 29.54 5.67 -4.09
C VAL A 5 29.66 5.25 -2.62
N ASN A 6 29.34 6.19 -1.77
CA ASN A 6 29.45 6.10 -0.31
C ASN A 6 28.62 4.90 0.22
N SER A 7 29.30 3.85 0.67
CA SER A 7 28.76 2.56 1.10
C SER A 7 28.00 2.59 2.45
N THR A 8 27.72 3.77 2.96
CA THR A 8 27.05 3.95 4.27
C THR A 8 25.56 3.59 4.24
N TRP A 9 24.96 3.56 3.03
CA TRP A 9 23.54 3.19 2.84
C TRP A 9 23.27 1.68 2.97
N ALA A 10 24.26 0.85 2.60
CA ALA A 10 24.08 -0.59 2.51
C ALA A 10 24.01 -1.29 3.88
N ARG A 11 24.53 -0.69 4.95
CA ARG A 11 24.57 -1.32 6.28
C ARG A 11 23.35 -1.03 7.14
N SER A 12 22.52 -0.05 6.80
CA SER A 12 21.34 0.34 7.58
C SER A 12 20.03 -0.28 7.06
N VAL A 13 20.05 -0.92 5.88
CA VAL A 13 18.85 -1.48 5.22
C VAL A 13 18.60 -2.94 5.60
N ALA A 14 19.52 -3.59 6.32
CA ALA A 14 19.44 -5.02 6.67
C ALA A 14 18.48 -5.36 7.80
N ARG A 15 17.60 -4.46 8.24
CA ARG A 15 16.64 -4.72 9.30
C ARG A 15 15.21 -4.63 8.78
N PHE A 16 14.72 -5.78 8.29
CA PHE A 16 13.33 -6.08 7.97
C PHE A 16 12.63 -5.16 6.95
N THR A 17 12.87 -5.42 5.67
CA THR A 17 11.95 -4.99 4.61
C THR A 17 10.82 -6.02 4.54
N PHE A 18 9.67 -5.72 5.12
CA PHE A 18 8.46 -6.49 4.86
C PHE A 18 7.85 -5.96 3.57
N ALA A 19 8.20 -6.57 2.45
CA ALA A 19 7.52 -6.34 1.18
C ALA A 19 6.26 -7.20 1.16
N LEU A 20 5.12 -6.63 1.52
CA LEU A 20 3.84 -7.26 1.26
C LEU A 20 3.54 -7.10 -0.24
N VAL A 21 4.09 -7.98 -1.05
CA VAL A 21 3.71 -8.12 -2.45
C VAL A 21 2.43 -8.95 -2.47
N THR A 22 1.27 -8.30 -2.58
CA THR A 22 0.04 -9.03 -2.89
C THR A 22 0.21 -9.66 -4.28
N PRO A 23 0.13 -11.00 -4.41
CA PRO A 23 0.24 -11.64 -5.70
C PRO A 23 -0.90 -11.13 -6.58
N ALA A 24 -0.55 -10.43 -7.66
CA ALA A 24 -1.48 -10.20 -8.75
C ALA A 24 -1.80 -11.57 -9.36
N THR A 25 -2.73 -12.29 -8.76
CA THR A 25 -3.19 -13.57 -9.25
C THR A 25 -3.73 -13.35 -10.66
N PHE A 26 -3.07 -13.98 -11.59
CA PHE A 26 -3.34 -13.94 -13.02
C PHE A 26 -4.76 -14.47 -13.22
N PHE A 27 -5.71 -13.58 -13.40
CA PHE A 27 -7.06 -13.96 -13.83
C PHE A 27 -6.95 -14.40 -15.28
N SER A 28 -6.94 -15.72 -15.50
CA SER A 28 -6.94 -16.30 -16.83
C SER A 28 -8.28 -15.94 -17.53
N PRO A 29 -8.26 -15.28 -18.71
CA PRO A 29 -9.48 -14.86 -19.41
C PRO A 29 -10.27 -16.02 -20.02
N ARG A 30 -9.90 -17.28 -19.74
CA ARG A 30 -10.54 -18.49 -20.31
C ARG A 30 -11.84 -18.91 -19.65
N SER A 31 -12.32 -18.22 -18.61
CA SER A 31 -13.62 -18.54 -18.03
C SER A 31 -14.72 -17.85 -18.81
N THR A 32 -15.52 -18.60 -19.54
CA THR A 32 -16.73 -18.11 -20.24
C THR A 32 -17.64 -17.29 -19.31
N ARG A 33 -17.72 -17.67 -18.05
CA ARG A 33 -18.52 -16.96 -17.03
C ARG A 33 -17.96 -15.57 -16.70
N ALA A 34 -16.63 -15.40 -16.64
CA ALA A 34 -16.01 -14.11 -16.39
C ALA A 34 -16.23 -13.14 -17.55
N VAL A 35 -16.17 -13.64 -18.79
CA VAL A 35 -16.47 -12.84 -19.98
C VAL A 35 -17.94 -12.42 -20.00
N GLN A 36 -18.86 -13.33 -19.71
CA GLN A 36 -20.28 -13.04 -19.59
C GLN A 36 -20.57 -11.98 -18.54
N LEU A 37 -19.99 -12.10 -17.34
CA LEU A 37 -20.11 -11.10 -16.28
C LEU A 37 -19.57 -9.75 -16.73
N ALA A 38 -18.41 -9.72 -17.38
CA ALA A 38 -17.84 -8.49 -17.93
C ALA A 38 -18.76 -7.79 -18.93
N GLN A 39 -19.41 -8.57 -19.80
CA GLN A 39 -20.37 -8.06 -20.79
C GLN A 39 -21.61 -7.49 -20.10
N VAL A 40 -22.18 -8.19 -19.14
CA VAL A 40 -23.36 -7.70 -18.37
C VAL A 40 -23.04 -6.39 -17.65
N ILE A 41 -21.87 -6.30 -17.02
CA ILE A 41 -21.43 -5.06 -16.34
C ILE A 41 -21.23 -3.93 -17.35
N ALA A 42 -20.66 -4.22 -18.52
CA ALA A 42 -20.45 -3.21 -19.56
C ALA A 42 -21.77 -2.66 -20.08
N GLN A 43 -22.77 -3.52 -20.28
CA GLN A 43 -24.12 -3.13 -20.71
C GLN A 43 -24.85 -2.28 -19.65
N ALA A 44 -24.69 -2.62 -18.38
CA ALA A 44 -25.31 -1.91 -17.28
C ALA A 44 -24.64 -0.58 -16.92
N HIS A 45 -23.43 -0.30 -17.44
CA HIS A 45 -22.65 0.91 -17.11
C HIS A 45 -22.54 1.84 -18.33
N PRO A 46 -23.51 2.75 -18.57
CA PRO A 46 -23.61 3.52 -19.80
C PRO A 46 -22.50 4.57 -20.00
N ALA A 47 -21.85 5.00 -18.91
CA ALA A 47 -20.83 6.06 -18.94
C ALA A 47 -19.48 5.54 -18.45
N TRP A 48 -18.74 4.82 -19.31
CA TRP A 48 -17.40 4.36 -18.97
C TRP A 48 -16.31 5.24 -19.57
N GLN A 49 -15.21 5.36 -18.84
CA GLN A 49 -14.08 6.19 -19.26
C GLN A 49 -13.24 5.45 -20.31
N PRO A 50 -12.83 6.12 -21.42
CA PRO A 50 -11.92 5.54 -22.40
C PRO A 50 -10.64 5.00 -21.73
N GLY A 51 -10.18 3.83 -22.18
CA GLY A 51 -8.95 3.20 -21.67
C GLY A 51 -9.09 2.35 -20.40
N ARG A 52 -10.30 2.25 -19.81
CA ARG A 52 -10.57 1.32 -18.67
C ARG A 52 -11.86 0.57 -18.90
N HIS A 53 -11.77 -0.76 -18.95
CA HIS A 53 -12.98 -1.58 -19.06
C HIS A 53 -13.89 -1.37 -17.84
N PRO A 54 -15.22 -1.16 -18.01
CA PRO A 54 -16.16 -0.87 -16.91
C PRO A 54 -16.17 -1.95 -15.82
N ALA A 55 -15.98 -3.21 -16.19
CA ALA A 55 -15.92 -4.33 -15.24
C ALA A 55 -14.65 -4.37 -14.36
N THR A 56 -13.62 -3.56 -14.65
CA THR A 56 -12.35 -3.58 -13.91
C THR A 56 -12.55 -3.41 -12.40
N ARG A 57 -13.37 -2.44 -12.00
CA ARG A 57 -13.66 -2.17 -10.58
C ARG A 57 -14.43 -3.32 -9.92
N SER A 58 -15.38 -3.92 -10.64
CA SER A 58 -16.19 -5.05 -10.13
C SER A 58 -15.32 -6.28 -9.92
N PHE A 59 -14.46 -6.63 -10.88
CA PHE A 59 -13.52 -7.74 -10.72
C PHE A 59 -12.49 -7.47 -9.62
N GLN A 60 -12.01 -6.24 -9.48
CA GLN A 60 -11.15 -5.87 -8.37
C GLN A 60 -11.86 -6.07 -7.02
N ALA A 61 -13.12 -5.63 -6.89
CA ALA A 61 -13.89 -5.80 -5.66
C ALA A 61 -14.11 -7.28 -5.31
N ILE A 62 -14.45 -8.10 -6.30
CA ILE A 62 -14.62 -9.55 -6.15
C ILE A 62 -13.31 -10.19 -5.69
N ARG A 63 -12.18 -9.85 -6.33
CA ARG A 63 -10.86 -10.37 -5.97
C ARG A 63 -10.49 -10.01 -4.53
N ILE A 64 -10.64 -8.75 -4.16
CA ILE A 64 -10.36 -8.25 -2.80
C ILE A 64 -11.21 -8.99 -1.77
N HIS A 65 -12.49 -9.22 -2.08
CA HIS A 65 -13.41 -9.91 -1.19
C HIS A 65 -13.04 -11.39 -1.03
N ILE A 66 -12.84 -12.11 -2.13
CA ILE A 66 -12.51 -13.55 -2.10
C ILE A 66 -11.17 -13.81 -1.41
N ASN A 67 -10.17 -12.99 -1.70
CA ASN A 67 -8.81 -13.17 -1.16
C ASN A 67 -8.66 -12.57 0.25
N GLY A 68 -9.62 -11.81 0.76
CA GLY A 68 -9.51 -11.12 2.04
C GLY A 68 -8.35 -10.13 2.12
N GLU A 69 -7.93 -9.55 0.98
CA GLU A 69 -6.70 -8.75 0.85
C GLU A 69 -6.61 -7.61 1.87
N LEU A 70 -7.71 -6.87 2.06
CA LEU A 70 -7.72 -5.73 3.00
C LEU A 70 -7.70 -6.20 4.47
N THR A 71 -8.31 -7.33 4.77
CA THR A 71 -8.28 -7.92 6.11
C THR A 71 -6.86 -8.39 6.45
N ALA A 72 -6.22 -9.11 5.52
CA ALA A 72 -4.84 -9.56 5.68
C ALA A 72 -3.86 -8.37 5.84
N LEU A 73 -4.03 -7.31 5.04
CA LEU A 73 -3.24 -6.09 5.17
C LEU A 73 -3.43 -5.44 6.55
N ARG A 74 -4.67 -5.35 7.03
CA ARG A 74 -4.95 -4.78 8.34
C ARG A 74 -4.26 -5.57 9.45
N THR A 75 -4.43 -6.89 9.46
CA THR A 75 -3.77 -7.77 10.43
C THR A 75 -2.25 -7.60 10.40
N ALA A 76 -1.64 -7.54 9.20
CA ALA A 76 -0.21 -7.33 9.05
C ALA A 76 0.24 -5.97 9.61
N LEU A 77 -0.53 -4.89 9.38
CA LEU A 77 -0.23 -3.57 9.93
C LEU A 77 -0.36 -3.53 11.46
N ASP A 78 -1.37 -4.20 12.02
CA ASP A 78 -1.57 -4.25 13.46
C ASP A 78 -0.40 -5.01 14.15
N GLN A 79 0.16 -6.03 13.50
CA GLN A 79 1.26 -6.86 14.02
C GLN A 79 2.66 -6.27 13.76
N VAL A 80 2.82 -5.45 12.72
CA VAL A 80 4.16 -4.98 12.30
C VAL A 80 4.87 -4.18 13.39
N LEU A 81 4.14 -3.46 14.23
CA LEU A 81 4.71 -2.68 15.31
C LEU A 81 5.32 -3.55 16.43
N GLU A 82 4.83 -4.77 16.60
CA GLU A 82 5.35 -5.70 17.61
C GLU A 82 6.69 -6.32 17.16
N VAL A 83 6.86 -6.54 15.85
CA VAL A 83 8.06 -7.18 15.31
C VAL A 83 9.14 -6.18 14.87
N LEU A 84 8.75 -4.93 14.61
CA LEU A 84 9.69 -3.90 14.16
C LEU A 84 10.48 -3.37 15.34
N ALA A 85 11.81 -3.38 15.25
CA ALA A 85 12.67 -2.75 16.25
C ALA A 85 12.52 -1.22 16.25
N VAL A 86 12.79 -0.56 17.37
CA VAL A 86 12.90 0.90 17.46
C VAL A 86 13.96 1.39 16.48
N GLY A 87 13.66 2.45 15.70
CA GLY A 87 14.48 2.91 14.57
C GLY A 87 14.34 2.04 13.32
N GLY A 88 13.59 0.94 13.37
CA GLY A 88 13.27 0.11 12.20
C GLY A 88 12.34 0.82 11.22
N ARG A 89 12.42 0.47 9.94
CA ARG A 89 11.65 1.09 8.87
C ARG A 89 10.59 0.15 8.34
N LEU A 90 9.35 0.62 8.35
CA LEU A 90 8.23 0.01 7.66
C LEU A 90 8.17 0.58 6.24
N VAL A 91 8.29 -0.29 5.24
CA VAL A 91 8.11 0.06 3.82
C VAL A 91 6.95 -0.75 3.28
N VAL A 92 5.94 -0.06 2.75
CA VAL A 92 4.76 -0.70 2.15
C VAL A 92 4.57 -0.19 0.74
N ILE A 93 4.40 -1.13 -0.20
CA ILE A 93 4.06 -0.85 -1.60
C ILE A 93 2.64 -1.34 -1.84
N SER A 94 1.75 -0.42 -2.18
CA SER A 94 0.35 -0.67 -2.49
C SER A 94 0.11 -0.55 -3.98
N PHE A 95 -0.73 -1.39 -4.56
CA PHE A 95 -1.06 -1.38 -6.00
C PHE A 95 -2.44 -0.80 -6.31
N HIS A 96 -3.26 -0.54 -5.29
CA HIS A 96 -4.53 0.13 -5.46
C HIS A 96 -4.85 1.10 -4.32
N SER A 97 -5.76 2.04 -4.59
CA SER A 97 -6.07 3.16 -3.70
C SER A 97 -6.68 2.76 -2.35
N LEU A 98 -7.31 1.58 -2.24
CA LEU A 98 -7.88 1.13 -0.97
C LEU A 98 -6.78 0.68 -0.01
N GLU A 99 -5.78 -0.07 -0.49
CA GLU A 99 -4.59 -0.44 0.29
C GLU A 99 -3.83 0.81 0.71
N ASP A 100 -3.50 1.69 -0.24
CA ASP A 100 -2.77 2.92 0.04
C ASP A 100 -3.47 3.79 1.09
N ARG A 101 -4.80 3.90 1.01
CA ARG A 101 -5.60 4.64 1.99
C ARG A 101 -5.51 4.01 3.39
N MET A 102 -5.51 2.68 3.49
CA MET A 102 -5.38 1.96 4.76
C MET A 102 -4.00 2.20 5.37
N VAL A 103 -2.92 2.02 4.61
CA VAL A 103 -1.54 2.27 5.04
C VAL A 103 -1.35 3.73 5.46
N LYS A 104 -1.84 4.68 4.64
CA LYS A 104 -1.78 6.11 4.96
C LYS A 104 -2.47 6.44 6.28
N ARG A 105 -3.66 5.86 6.51
CA ARG A 105 -4.41 6.09 7.77
C ARG A 105 -3.67 5.48 8.95
N PHE A 106 -3.19 4.25 8.81
CA PHE A 106 -2.42 3.58 9.85
C PHE A 106 -1.20 4.41 10.27
N ILE A 107 -0.33 4.80 9.32
CA ILE A 107 0.86 5.61 9.63
C ILE A 107 0.47 6.94 10.29
N ARG A 108 -0.58 7.61 9.80
CA ARG A 108 -1.06 8.85 10.39
C ARG A 108 -1.57 8.68 11.81
N ASP A 109 -2.37 7.64 12.05
CA ASP A 109 -3.00 7.40 13.35
C ASP A 109 -1.96 7.00 14.41
N GLU A 110 -0.87 6.29 13.99
CA GLU A 110 0.28 5.98 14.84
C GLU A 110 1.24 7.17 15.05
N GLN A 111 1.29 8.09 14.09
CA GLN A 111 2.06 9.33 14.21
C GLN A 111 1.34 10.39 15.05
N HIS A 112 0.00 10.43 14.97
CA HIS A 112 -0.86 11.36 15.68
C HIS A 112 -1.99 10.59 16.38
N PRO A 113 -1.70 9.95 17.54
CA PRO A 113 -2.71 9.24 18.30
C PRO A 113 -3.87 10.18 18.65
N ARG A 114 -5.09 9.71 18.47
CA ARG A 114 -6.27 10.52 18.73
C ARG A 114 -6.49 10.66 20.22
N VAL A 115 -6.59 11.91 20.69
CA VAL A 115 -7.07 12.22 22.03
C VAL A 115 -8.60 12.26 22.02
N PRO A 116 -9.28 11.60 22.95
CA PRO A 116 -10.71 11.79 23.15
C PRO A 116 -10.99 13.27 23.42
N ARG A 117 -12.02 13.82 22.77
CA ARG A 117 -12.43 15.22 22.97
C ARG A 117 -12.78 15.46 24.42
N GLY A 118 -12.24 16.54 25.02
CA GLY A 118 -12.54 16.95 26.39
C GLY A 118 -11.56 16.51 27.46
N LEU A 119 -10.52 15.75 27.11
CA LEU A 119 -9.42 15.44 28.04
C LEU A 119 -8.24 16.40 27.78
N PRO A 120 -7.79 17.18 28.76
CA PRO A 120 -6.61 18.03 28.63
C PRO A 120 -5.33 17.18 28.71
N ILE A 121 -5.11 16.33 27.71
CA ILE A 121 -3.87 15.54 27.61
C ILE A 121 -2.93 16.36 26.72
N GLU A 122 -1.79 16.74 27.27
CA GLU A 122 -0.73 17.36 26.50
C GLU A 122 -0.30 16.43 25.37
N GLU A 123 -0.23 16.94 24.12
CA GLU A 123 0.24 16.17 22.95
C GLU A 123 1.60 15.49 23.16
N ALA A 124 2.43 16.08 24.02
CA ALA A 124 3.74 15.53 24.42
C ALA A 124 3.66 14.18 25.16
N ARG A 125 2.50 13.86 25.78
CA ARG A 125 2.27 12.58 26.48
C ARG A 125 1.73 11.48 25.59
N LEU A 126 1.39 11.80 24.34
CA LEU A 126 0.93 10.81 23.38
C LEU A 126 2.14 10.08 22.79
N ALA A 127 2.28 8.82 23.14
CA ALA A 127 3.34 7.96 22.59
C ALA A 127 3.16 7.81 21.07
N ARG A 128 3.91 8.58 20.31
CA ARG A 128 4.00 8.42 18.85
C ARG A 128 4.81 7.17 18.57
N ARG A 129 4.18 6.16 17.96
CA ARG A 129 4.85 4.90 17.65
C ARG A 129 5.53 4.92 16.29
N LEU A 130 5.03 5.70 15.33
CA LEU A 130 5.59 5.84 13.99
C LEU A 130 5.87 7.30 13.63
N ARG A 131 6.83 7.48 12.73
CA ARG A 131 7.12 8.74 12.03
C ARG A 131 7.16 8.47 10.54
N ALA A 132 6.29 9.13 9.75
CA ALA A 132 6.35 9.05 8.29
C ALA A 132 7.68 9.62 7.78
N LEU A 133 8.34 8.89 6.88
CA LEU A 133 9.57 9.34 6.22
C LEU A 133 9.25 9.84 4.80
N GLY A 134 8.98 11.13 4.70
CA GLY A 134 8.65 11.79 3.45
C GLY A 134 7.19 11.56 3.00
N ARG A 135 6.96 11.86 1.71
CA ARG A 135 5.67 11.70 1.05
C ARG A 135 5.56 10.31 0.41
N ALA A 136 4.37 9.97 -0.06
CA ALA A 136 4.18 8.79 -0.92
C ALA A 136 5.02 8.91 -2.18
N ILE A 137 5.67 7.82 -2.56
CA ILE A 137 6.56 7.73 -3.73
C ILE A 137 5.83 6.93 -4.80
N SER A 138 5.68 7.52 -5.97
CA SER A 138 5.14 6.87 -7.17
C SER A 138 6.29 6.44 -8.09
N PRO A 139 6.08 5.43 -8.96
CA PRO A 139 7.09 4.98 -9.89
C PRO A 139 7.46 6.08 -10.88
N SER A 140 8.68 6.09 -11.34
CA SER A 140 9.15 6.98 -12.40
C SER A 140 8.60 6.56 -13.77
N ALA A 141 8.61 7.48 -14.74
CA ALA A 141 8.20 7.17 -16.11
C ALA A 141 9.07 6.05 -16.72
N ALA A 142 10.37 6.02 -16.43
CA ALA A 142 11.28 4.99 -16.88
C ALA A 142 10.93 3.61 -16.28
N GLU A 143 10.60 3.57 -14.99
CA GLU A 143 10.17 2.34 -14.32
C GLU A 143 8.85 1.81 -14.90
N VAL A 144 7.88 2.68 -15.17
CA VAL A 144 6.60 2.30 -15.80
C VAL A 144 6.80 1.81 -17.23
N ALA A 145 7.74 2.41 -17.97
CA ALA A 145 8.09 1.96 -19.33
C ALA A 145 8.71 0.55 -19.30
N ALA A 146 9.61 0.29 -18.34
CA ALA A 146 10.23 -1.02 -18.17
C ALA A 146 9.25 -2.07 -17.60
N ASN A 147 8.34 -1.64 -16.70
CA ASN A 147 7.35 -2.48 -16.05
C ASN A 147 5.98 -1.79 -15.96
N PRO A 148 5.10 -1.96 -16.94
CA PRO A 148 3.77 -1.33 -16.95
C PRO A 148 2.90 -1.66 -15.73
N ARG A 149 3.17 -2.76 -15.00
CA ARG A 149 2.47 -3.13 -13.78
C ARG A 149 2.78 -2.19 -12.62
N ALA A 150 3.94 -1.54 -12.63
CA ALA A 150 4.34 -0.56 -11.61
C ALA A 150 3.47 0.71 -11.64
N ARG A 151 2.78 1.02 -12.73
CA ARG A 151 2.01 2.27 -12.91
C ARG A 151 1.11 2.66 -11.74
N SER A 152 0.55 1.69 -11.05
CA SER A 152 -0.38 1.92 -9.94
C SER A 152 0.29 1.76 -8.57
N ALA A 153 1.59 1.50 -8.52
CA ALA A 153 2.31 1.31 -7.28
C ALA A 153 2.47 2.64 -6.52
N VAL A 154 2.25 2.58 -5.22
CA VAL A 154 2.50 3.70 -4.29
C VAL A 154 3.29 3.17 -3.11
N MET A 155 4.48 3.69 -2.88
CA MET A 155 5.32 3.32 -1.75
C MET A 155 5.20 4.35 -0.63
N ARG A 156 5.04 3.86 0.61
CA ARG A 156 5.09 4.66 1.83
C ARG A 156 6.13 4.09 2.78
N VAL A 157 6.83 5.00 3.46
CA VAL A 157 7.88 4.66 4.40
C VAL A 157 7.58 5.32 5.74
N ALA A 158 7.72 4.57 6.82
CA ALA A 158 7.64 5.08 8.19
C ALA A 158 8.74 4.44 9.05
N GLU A 159 9.13 5.12 10.11
CA GLU A 159 10.13 4.66 11.09
C GLU A 159 9.44 4.45 12.43
N LYS A 160 9.78 3.36 13.12
CA LYS A 160 9.31 3.10 14.47
C LYS A 160 10.10 3.94 15.48
N LEU A 161 9.37 4.66 16.35
CA LEU A 161 9.95 5.56 17.35
C LEU A 161 10.02 4.93 18.75
N ALA A 162 9.04 4.11 19.10
CA ALA A 162 8.92 3.45 20.42
C ALA A 162 8.19 2.10 20.29
#